data_5610280221fc5c196546c29229f843db
#
_entry.id   5610280221fc5c196546c29229f843db
#
_cell.length_a   1.000
_cell.length_b   1.000
_cell.length_c   1.000
_cell.angle_alpha   90.00
_cell.angle_beta   90.00
_cell.angle_gamma   90.00
#
_symmetry.space_group_name_H-M   'P 1'
#
loop_
_entity.id
_entity.type
_entity.pdbx_description
1 polymer ?
#
loop_
_entity_poly.entity_id
_entity_poly.type
_entity_poly.pdbx_seq_one_letter_code
_entity_poly.pdbx_strand_id
1 'polypeptide(L)'
;VNNTIETNKTAATRFIEAFNTDDWDSVREVVAPEYVLHHPMGGTAQLGPEGMVGVWSNFKAALPDSWHPIPVMIAEGDHLAVLLPTYGHFTGDPYHGIPPTGKWLEYGMVNIVRLEGGKVAEGWFGMDPLAEMQQMGAAPSPPPRQLNEIEKENVELFQQTINTAGSEFDNLTAFGDVVIALGPPQHAEDARKRKVDIYRATNGSLELASSHEFTTNPPYAGDPSANTQISRAVVKRFFDDVLIGHDLDALAEIASLDILIHPTAMPCEASYFGINGVGGWLEESWKAFPDLTIADYFTVAQGDIVAVRWAARGTSRGNFLMLPPTGEVVEYTGVSMYRIEGGRIAEIWETRNTLGIMSQLNPEIGGGHHAH
;
A
#
# COMPACT_ATOMS: atom_id res chain seq x y z
N VAL A 1 28.68 4.24 9.25
CA VAL A 1 27.28 4.54 8.83
C VAL A 1 26.81 3.54 7.78
N ASN A 2 27.53 3.36 6.65
CA ASN A 2 27.11 2.41 5.60
C ASN A 2 27.02 0.96 6.09
N ASN A 3 27.93 0.51 6.95
CA ASN A 3 27.92 -0.87 7.47
C ASN A 3 26.68 -1.15 8.35
N THR A 4 26.21 -0.14 9.09
CA THR A 4 25.00 -0.27 9.93
C THR A 4 23.73 -0.39 9.09
N ILE A 5 23.62 0.41 8.01
CA ILE A 5 22.45 0.38 7.10
C ILE A 5 22.35 -0.99 6.41
N GLU A 6 23.45 -1.51 5.88
CA GLU A 6 23.45 -2.82 5.23
C GLU A 6 23.17 -3.97 6.22
N THR A 7 23.69 -3.88 7.45
CA THR A 7 23.35 -4.82 8.53
C THR A 7 21.85 -4.78 8.84
N ASN A 8 21.28 -3.59 8.94
CA ASN A 8 19.85 -3.41 9.20
C ASN A 8 18.99 -3.96 8.07
N LYS A 9 19.34 -3.68 6.80
CA LYS A 9 18.66 -4.25 5.64
C LYS A 9 18.70 -5.77 5.65
N THR A 10 19.86 -6.35 5.94
CA THR A 10 20.03 -7.80 6.03
C THR A 10 19.12 -8.40 7.12
N ALA A 11 19.04 -7.79 8.30
CA ALA A 11 18.17 -8.25 9.37
C ALA A 11 16.68 -8.15 9.01
N ALA A 12 16.27 -7.05 8.38
CA ALA A 12 14.89 -6.88 7.91
C ALA A 12 14.54 -7.88 6.79
N THR A 13 15.43 -8.11 5.84
CA THR A 13 15.23 -9.13 4.79
C THR A 13 15.09 -10.52 5.42
N ARG A 14 15.99 -10.89 6.34
CA ARG A 14 15.92 -12.19 7.04
C ARG A 14 14.63 -12.35 7.83
N PHE A 15 14.12 -11.27 8.43
CA PHE A 15 12.85 -11.28 9.15
C PHE A 15 11.68 -11.63 8.22
N ILE A 16 11.60 -11.03 7.03
CA ILE A 16 10.52 -11.29 6.06
C ILE A 16 10.70 -12.66 5.39
N GLU A 17 11.93 -13.04 5.05
CA GLU A 17 12.22 -14.36 4.47
C GLU A 17 11.90 -15.50 5.44
N ALA A 18 12.12 -15.29 6.74
CA ALA A 18 11.75 -16.26 7.78
C ALA A 18 10.24 -16.53 7.79
N PHE A 19 9.41 -15.50 7.58
CA PHE A 19 7.98 -15.70 7.37
C PHE A 19 7.69 -16.52 6.10
N ASN A 20 8.32 -16.17 4.98
CA ASN A 20 8.07 -16.84 3.69
C ASN A 20 8.46 -18.33 3.70
N THR A 21 9.41 -18.71 4.54
CA THR A 21 9.96 -20.08 4.65
C THR A 21 9.55 -20.83 5.91
N ASP A 22 8.66 -20.25 6.73
CA ASP A 22 8.25 -20.78 8.04
C ASP A 22 9.43 -21.04 9.00
N ASP A 23 10.53 -20.26 8.84
CA ASP A 23 11.72 -20.36 9.69
C ASP A 23 11.55 -19.55 10.98
N TRP A 24 10.77 -20.09 11.91
CA TRP A 24 10.47 -19.45 13.19
C TRP A 24 11.69 -19.28 14.10
N ASP A 25 12.74 -20.08 13.91
CA ASP A 25 13.98 -19.91 14.67
C ASP A 25 14.72 -18.66 14.21
N SER A 26 14.75 -18.37 12.92
CA SER A 26 15.25 -17.08 12.41
C SER A 26 14.45 -15.89 12.95
N VAL A 27 13.12 -15.98 13.08
CA VAL A 27 12.29 -14.92 13.71
C VAL A 27 12.76 -14.67 15.15
N ARG A 28 12.98 -15.74 15.95
CA ARG A 28 13.48 -15.62 17.33
C ARG A 28 14.86 -14.97 17.43
N GLU A 29 15.70 -15.20 16.45
CA GLU A 29 17.03 -14.59 16.40
C GLU A 29 17.03 -13.13 16.02
N VAL A 30 16.22 -12.73 15.03
CA VAL A 30 16.25 -11.38 14.46
C VAL A 30 15.30 -10.39 15.15
N VAL A 31 14.32 -10.86 15.93
CA VAL A 31 13.40 -10.00 16.70
C VAL A 31 13.99 -9.69 18.07
N ALA A 32 13.86 -8.45 18.51
CA ALA A 32 14.30 -8.00 19.84
C ALA A 32 13.38 -8.56 20.94
N PRO A 33 13.89 -8.87 22.15
CA PRO A 33 13.07 -9.35 23.26
C PRO A 33 11.91 -8.43 23.62
N GLU A 34 12.11 -7.12 23.50
CA GLU A 34 11.15 -6.06 23.82
C GLU A 34 10.40 -5.55 22.58
N TYR A 35 10.31 -6.36 21.51
CA TYR A 35 9.69 -5.95 20.25
C TYR A 35 8.27 -5.43 20.45
N VAL A 36 8.00 -4.25 19.88
CA VAL A 36 6.69 -3.59 19.91
C VAL A 36 6.10 -3.58 18.49
N LEU A 37 4.88 -4.07 18.37
CA LEU A 37 4.09 -4.00 17.14
C LEU A 37 3.00 -2.94 17.28
N HIS A 38 2.93 -2.04 16.29
CA HIS A 38 1.81 -1.14 16.07
C HIS A 38 1.00 -1.67 14.87
N HIS A 39 -0.14 -2.29 15.16
CA HIS A 39 -0.99 -2.91 14.14
C HIS A 39 -2.30 -2.12 14.01
N PRO A 40 -2.80 -1.82 12.80
CA PRO A 40 -4.00 -1.01 12.62
C PRO A 40 -5.25 -1.61 13.27
N MET A 41 -5.39 -2.94 13.33
CA MET A 41 -6.54 -3.59 13.97
C MET A 41 -6.33 -3.84 15.47
N GLY A 42 -5.12 -4.17 15.89
CA GLY A 42 -4.82 -4.63 17.25
C GLY A 42 -4.22 -3.55 18.18
N GLY A 43 -3.99 -2.33 17.65
CA GLY A 43 -3.31 -1.28 18.41
C GLY A 43 -1.84 -1.58 18.64
N THR A 44 -1.32 -1.17 19.81
CA THR A 44 0.09 -1.35 20.18
C THR A 44 0.23 -2.50 21.16
N ALA A 45 1.10 -3.46 20.85
CA ALA A 45 1.39 -4.61 21.70
C ALA A 45 2.89 -4.86 21.81
N GLN A 46 3.36 -5.13 23.01
CA GLN A 46 4.71 -5.65 23.23
C GLN A 46 4.66 -7.17 23.08
N LEU A 47 5.24 -7.69 22.02
CA LEU A 47 5.12 -9.10 21.64
C LEU A 47 6.38 -9.92 21.92
N GLY A 48 7.56 -9.32 21.74
CA GLY A 48 8.81 -10.08 21.69
C GLY A 48 8.85 -11.12 20.57
N PRO A 49 9.90 -11.97 20.53
CA PRO A 49 10.05 -12.97 19.48
C PRO A 49 8.91 -14.00 19.45
N GLU A 50 8.50 -14.54 20.59
CA GLU A 50 7.45 -15.58 20.65
C GLU A 50 6.08 -15.03 20.26
N GLY A 51 5.75 -13.81 20.68
CA GLY A 51 4.50 -13.17 20.26
C GLY A 51 4.47 -12.93 18.76
N MET A 52 5.60 -12.54 18.15
CA MET A 52 5.70 -12.36 16.71
C MET A 52 5.58 -13.69 15.95
N VAL A 53 6.22 -14.76 16.44
CA VAL A 53 6.03 -16.13 15.92
C VAL A 53 4.54 -16.50 15.99
N GLY A 54 3.85 -16.22 17.11
CA GLY A 54 2.43 -16.50 17.26
C GLY A 54 1.57 -15.77 16.24
N VAL A 55 1.80 -14.47 16.02
CA VAL A 55 1.09 -13.67 15.00
C VAL A 55 1.28 -14.28 13.61
N TRP A 56 2.50 -14.58 13.23
CA TRP A 56 2.80 -15.04 11.89
C TRP A 56 2.39 -16.48 11.63
N SER A 57 2.56 -17.38 12.61
CA SER A 57 2.11 -18.76 12.47
C SER A 57 0.58 -18.85 12.37
N ASN A 58 -0.15 -17.99 13.08
CA ASN A 58 -1.61 -17.91 12.95
C ASN A 58 -2.04 -17.44 11.55
N PHE A 59 -1.36 -16.44 10.99
CA PHE A 59 -1.61 -15.99 9.62
C PHE A 59 -1.28 -17.10 8.60
N LYS A 60 -0.14 -17.77 8.74
CA LYS A 60 0.26 -18.92 7.90
C LYS A 60 -0.69 -20.10 8.00
N ALA A 61 -1.24 -20.37 9.19
CA ALA A 61 -2.26 -21.41 9.36
C ALA A 61 -3.55 -21.09 8.56
N ALA A 62 -3.89 -19.81 8.41
CA ALA A 62 -5.04 -19.38 7.61
C ALA A 62 -4.73 -19.34 6.09
N LEU A 63 -3.53 -18.88 5.72
CA LEU A 63 -3.05 -18.78 4.34
C LEU A 63 -1.75 -19.60 4.18
N PRO A 64 -1.83 -20.92 4.03
CA PRO A 64 -0.63 -21.79 4.07
C PRO A 64 0.39 -21.51 2.96
N ASP A 65 -0.06 -21.05 1.82
CA ASP A 65 0.77 -20.68 0.67
C ASP A 65 1.11 -19.17 0.61
N SER A 66 0.89 -18.47 1.71
CA SER A 66 1.12 -17.02 1.72
C SER A 66 2.59 -16.67 1.56
N TRP A 67 2.81 -15.56 0.85
CA TRP A 67 4.13 -15.09 0.51
C TRP A 67 4.19 -13.56 0.42
N HIS A 68 5.30 -12.98 0.91
CA HIS A 68 5.55 -11.55 0.93
C HIS A 68 6.85 -11.22 0.18
N PRO A 69 6.78 -10.78 -1.08
CA PRO A 69 7.95 -10.21 -1.76
C PRO A 69 8.29 -8.82 -1.19
N ILE A 70 9.53 -8.40 -1.41
CA ILE A 70 10.01 -7.07 -1.01
C ILE A 70 10.38 -6.30 -2.28
N PRO A 71 9.45 -5.63 -2.98
CA PRO A 71 9.78 -4.86 -4.17
C PRO A 71 10.58 -3.59 -3.86
N VAL A 72 10.32 -2.94 -2.72
CA VAL A 72 11.01 -1.72 -2.30
C VAL A 72 11.46 -1.83 -0.85
N MET A 73 12.73 -1.50 -0.60
CA MET A 73 13.27 -1.39 0.77
C MET A 73 14.24 -0.21 0.83
N ILE A 74 13.91 0.76 1.64
CA ILE A 74 14.77 1.92 1.92
C ILE A 74 15.17 1.95 3.39
N ALA A 75 16.30 2.59 3.68
CA ALA A 75 16.83 2.69 5.04
C ALA A 75 17.42 4.05 5.34
N GLU A 76 17.18 4.54 6.54
CA GLU A 76 17.76 5.77 7.07
C GLU A 76 17.99 5.64 8.57
N GLY A 77 19.25 5.73 8.98
CA GLY A 77 19.61 5.52 10.37
C GLY A 77 19.29 4.10 10.85
N ASP A 78 18.45 4.03 11.86
CA ASP A 78 17.95 2.77 12.46
C ASP A 78 16.56 2.38 11.96
N HIS A 79 15.96 3.16 11.06
CA HIS A 79 14.66 2.89 10.47
C HIS A 79 14.76 2.36 9.04
N LEU A 80 13.88 1.42 8.72
CA LEU A 80 13.65 0.94 7.35
C LEU A 80 12.18 1.08 7.01
N ALA A 81 11.91 1.37 5.74
CA ALA A 81 10.56 1.26 5.18
C ALA A 81 10.56 0.23 4.06
N VAL A 82 9.55 -0.62 4.05
CA VAL A 82 9.39 -1.69 3.07
C VAL A 82 7.99 -1.64 2.47
N LEU A 83 7.92 -1.78 1.14
CA LEU A 83 6.69 -2.13 0.46
C LEU A 83 6.59 -3.65 0.47
N LEU A 84 5.48 -4.18 0.93
CA LEU A 84 5.33 -5.60 1.22
C LEU A 84 3.96 -6.11 0.71
N PRO A 85 3.86 -6.48 -0.56
CA PRO A 85 2.67 -7.17 -1.07
C PRO A 85 2.46 -8.50 -0.35
N THR A 86 1.21 -8.86 -0.15
CA THR A 86 0.78 -10.13 0.43
C THR A 86 0.00 -10.90 -0.61
N TYR A 87 0.36 -12.14 -0.81
CA TYR A 87 -0.32 -13.07 -1.71
C TYR A 87 -0.62 -14.38 -0.98
N GLY A 88 -1.73 -15.04 -1.28
CA GLY A 88 -2.04 -16.36 -0.76
C GLY A 88 -3.51 -16.75 -0.90
N HIS A 89 -3.82 -18.05 -0.78
CA HIS A 89 -5.19 -18.53 -0.74
C HIS A 89 -5.67 -18.71 0.71
N PHE A 90 -6.82 -18.14 1.02
CA PHE A 90 -7.46 -18.33 2.32
C PHE A 90 -8.15 -19.71 2.38
N THR A 91 -7.36 -20.76 2.62
CA THR A 91 -7.77 -22.18 2.56
C THR A 91 -7.57 -22.93 3.86
N GLY A 92 -6.85 -22.35 4.82
CA GLY A 92 -6.47 -23.02 6.07
C GLY A 92 -7.44 -22.82 7.23
N ASP A 93 -6.92 -22.40 8.35
CA ASP A 93 -7.71 -22.17 9.57
C ASP A 93 -8.55 -20.88 9.50
N PRO A 94 -9.62 -20.75 10.30
CA PRO A 94 -10.34 -19.49 10.44
C PRO A 94 -9.40 -18.36 10.91
N TYR A 95 -9.52 -17.18 10.29
CA TYR A 95 -8.72 -16.02 10.63
C TYR A 95 -9.62 -14.84 11.02
N HIS A 96 -9.35 -14.20 12.14
CA HIS A 96 -10.22 -13.17 12.74
C HIS A 96 -11.71 -13.61 12.87
N GLY A 97 -11.93 -14.90 13.13
CA GLY A 97 -13.30 -15.45 13.20
C GLY A 97 -13.97 -15.68 11.84
N ILE A 98 -13.29 -15.38 10.73
CA ILE A 98 -13.79 -15.62 9.37
C ILE A 98 -13.38 -17.04 8.96
N PRO A 99 -14.33 -17.90 8.53
CA PRO A 99 -14.00 -19.22 8.02
C PRO A 99 -13.29 -19.12 6.66
N PRO A 100 -12.41 -20.10 6.31
CA PRO A 100 -11.71 -20.10 5.04
C PRO A 100 -12.69 -20.11 3.86
N THR A 101 -12.44 -19.28 2.86
CA THR A 101 -13.32 -19.09 1.69
C THR A 101 -12.74 -19.66 0.40
N GLY A 102 -11.47 -20.09 0.42
CA GLY A 102 -10.73 -20.54 -0.77
C GLY A 102 -10.33 -19.40 -1.73
N LYS A 103 -10.61 -18.15 -1.37
CA LYS A 103 -10.29 -17.01 -2.21
C LYS A 103 -8.78 -16.73 -2.22
N TRP A 104 -8.32 -16.25 -3.36
CA TRP A 104 -7.02 -15.59 -3.49
C TRP A 104 -7.08 -14.22 -2.84
N LEU A 105 -6.10 -13.92 -1.99
CA LEU A 105 -5.89 -12.62 -1.39
C LEU A 105 -4.66 -11.96 -2.00
N GLU A 106 -4.82 -10.69 -2.30
CA GLU A 106 -3.77 -9.86 -2.86
C GLU A 106 -3.93 -8.43 -2.35
N TYR A 107 -3.11 -8.04 -1.38
CA TYR A 107 -3.10 -6.69 -0.84
C TYR A 107 -1.69 -6.26 -0.46
N GLY A 108 -1.47 -4.95 -0.37
CA GLY A 108 -0.17 -4.38 -0.05
C GLY A 108 -0.10 -3.85 1.37
N MET A 109 1.12 -3.80 1.86
CA MET A 109 1.48 -3.13 3.10
C MET A 109 2.65 -2.19 2.85
N VAL A 110 2.66 -1.06 3.54
CA VAL A 110 3.85 -0.23 3.71
C VAL A 110 4.23 -0.30 5.18
N ASN A 111 5.27 -1.05 5.49
CA ASN A 111 5.70 -1.22 6.87
C ASN A 111 6.94 -0.38 7.15
N ILE A 112 7.00 0.20 8.34
CA ILE A 112 8.23 0.80 8.85
C ILE A 112 8.69 0.00 10.04
N VAL A 113 9.98 -0.29 10.10
CA VAL A 113 10.60 -1.00 11.22
C VAL A 113 11.79 -0.22 11.75
N ARG A 114 11.97 -0.25 13.06
CA ARG A 114 13.17 0.27 13.75
C ARG A 114 14.01 -0.90 14.23
N LEU A 115 15.30 -0.79 13.99
CA LEU A 115 16.27 -1.79 14.43
C LEU A 115 17.13 -1.25 15.56
N GLU A 116 17.44 -2.12 16.51
CA GLU A 116 18.32 -1.84 17.61
C GLU A 116 19.28 -3.01 17.83
N GLY A 117 20.58 -2.75 17.84
CA GLY A 117 21.59 -3.79 17.96
C GLY A 117 21.53 -4.88 16.89
N GLY A 118 21.07 -4.55 15.67
CA GLY A 118 20.91 -5.49 14.56
C GLY A 118 19.66 -6.37 14.64
N LYS A 119 18.73 -6.05 15.55
CA LYS A 119 17.44 -6.74 15.71
C LYS A 119 16.28 -5.82 15.43
N VAL A 120 15.19 -6.36 14.92
CA VAL A 120 13.92 -5.65 14.73
C VAL A 120 13.30 -5.40 16.10
N ALA A 121 13.26 -4.13 16.52
CA ALA A 121 12.84 -3.73 17.87
C ALA A 121 11.44 -3.11 17.91
N GLU A 122 10.99 -2.55 16.80
CA GLU A 122 9.67 -1.92 16.70
C GLU A 122 9.17 -1.97 15.26
N GLY A 123 7.86 -2.15 15.06
CA GLY A 123 7.26 -2.22 13.73
C GLY A 123 5.91 -1.50 13.67
N TRP A 124 5.74 -0.65 12.67
CA TRP A 124 4.47 -0.02 12.30
C TRP A 124 3.96 -0.67 11.02
N PHE A 125 2.91 -1.47 11.15
CA PHE A 125 2.30 -2.15 10.02
C PHE A 125 1.25 -1.23 9.40
N GLY A 126 1.53 -0.81 8.17
CA GLY A 126 0.59 -0.07 7.34
C GLY A 126 -0.12 -1.04 6.40
N MET A 127 -1.38 -1.34 6.69
CA MET A 127 -2.28 -2.11 5.85
C MET A 127 -3.69 -1.51 5.92
N ASP A 128 -4.53 -1.83 4.96
CA ASP A 128 -5.97 -1.53 5.05
C ASP A 128 -6.75 -2.78 5.47
N PRO A 129 -7.19 -2.87 6.73
CA PRO A 129 -7.93 -4.04 7.22
C PRO A 129 -9.28 -4.26 6.50
N LEU A 130 -9.91 -3.19 6.00
CA LEU A 130 -11.15 -3.33 5.25
C LEU A 130 -10.90 -4.05 3.91
N ALA A 131 -9.85 -3.71 3.20
CA ALA A 131 -9.47 -4.36 1.94
C ALA A 131 -9.19 -5.85 2.15
N GLU A 132 -8.47 -6.21 3.22
CA GLU A 132 -8.25 -7.61 3.59
C GLU A 132 -9.56 -8.35 3.84
N MET A 133 -10.47 -7.80 4.67
CA MET A 133 -11.77 -8.39 4.98
C MET A 133 -12.67 -8.54 3.74
N GLN A 134 -12.63 -7.57 2.82
CA GLN A 134 -13.37 -7.63 1.55
C GLN A 134 -12.89 -8.78 0.67
N GLN A 135 -11.58 -8.95 0.55
CA GLN A 135 -10.98 -10.05 -0.21
C GLN A 135 -11.27 -11.41 0.44
N MET A 136 -11.23 -11.50 1.77
CA MET A 136 -11.69 -12.69 2.49
C MET A 136 -13.19 -12.98 2.30
N GLY A 137 -13.99 -12.00 1.89
CA GLY A 137 -15.44 -12.11 1.74
C GLY A 137 -16.23 -11.87 3.02
N ALA A 138 -15.61 -11.28 4.03
CA ALA A 138 -16.22 -10.92 5.31
C ALA A 138 -16.84 -9.51 5.31
N ALA A 139 -16.47 -8.67 4.35
CA ALA A 139 -17.07 -7.36 4.14
C ALA A 139 -17.49 -7.20 2.66
N PRO A 140 -18.55 -6.40 2.39
CA PRO A 140 -18.95 -6.12 1.02
C PRO A 140 -17.86 -5.33 0.31
N SER A 141 -17.48 -5.77 -0.90
CA SER A 141 -16.61 -5.01 -1.76
C SER A 141 -17.38 -3.86 -2.41
N PRO A 142 -16.77 -2.69 -2.63
CA PRO A 142 -17.39 -1.65 -3.42
C PRO A 142 -17.68 -2.20 -4.83
N PRO A 143 -18.74 -1.72 -5.50
CA PRO A 143 -18.97 -2.10 -6.89
C PRO A 143 -17.76 -1.66 -7.73
N PRO A 144 -17.37 -2.44 -8.75
CA PRO A 144 -16.33 -2.04 -9.67
C PRO A 144 -16.62 -0.64 -10.25
N ARG A 145 -15.58 0.16 -10.41
CA ARG A 145 -15.69 1.47 -11.05
C ARG A 145 -16.32 1.31 -12.43
N GLN A 146 -17.38 2.02 -12.70
CA GLN A 146 -17.98 2.01 -14.01
C GLN A 146 -17.17 2.89 -14.96
N LEU A 147 -16.71 2.29 -16.06
CA LEU A 147 -16.03 3.00 -17.12
C LEU A 147 -17.05 3.84 -17.89
N ASN A 148 -16.70 5.07 -18.26
CA ASN A 148 -17.45 5.85 -19.22
C ASN A 148 -17.27 5.30 -20.65
N GLU A 149 -18.01 5.84 -21.65
CA GLU A 149 -17.97 5.30 -23.00
C GLU A 149 -16.58 5.37 -23.66
N ILE A 150 -15.85 6.47 -23.46
CA ILE A 150 -14.48 6.63 -23.99
C ILE A 150 -13.53 5.60 -23.37
N GLU A 151 -13.65 5.39 -22.06
CA GLU A 151 -12.82 4.41 -21.35
C GLU A 151 -13.12 2.97 -21.81
N LYS A 152 -14.39 2.65 -22.07
CA LYS A 152 -14.78 1.35 -22.64
C LYS A 152 -14.20 1.17 -24.05
N GLU A 153 -14.33 2.17 -24.91
CA GLU A 153 -13.76 2.15 -26.26
C GLU A 153 -12.24 1.94 -26.23
N ASN A 154 -11.54 2.58 -25.28
CA ASN A 154 -10.09 2.43 -25.14
C ASN A 154 -9.70 1.04 -24.62
N VAL A 155 -10.47 0.45 -23.69
CA VAL A 155 -10.26 -0.94 -23.24
C VAL A 155 -10.51 -1.92 -24.39
N GLU A 156 -11.58 -1.73 -25.18
CA GLU A 156 -11.86 -2.57 -26.35
C GLU A 156 -10.77 -2.46 -27.39
N LEU A 157 -10.27 -1.25 -27.66
CA LEU A 157 -9.13 -1.01 -28.55
C LEU A 157 -7.88 -1.76 -28.07
N PHE A 158 -7.59 -1.72 -26.76
CA PHE A 158 -6.49 -2.47 -26.16
C PHE A 158 -6.66 -3.97 -26.40
N GLN A 159 -7.84 -4.52 -26.10
CA GLN A 159 -8.13 -5.95 -26.26
C GLN A 159 -7.99 -6.40 -27.72
N GLN A 160 -8.40 -5.58 -28.69
CA GLN A 160 -8.31 -5.88 -30.11
C GLN A 160 -6.88 -5.76 -30.65
N THR A 161 -6.07 -4.87 -30.13
CA THR A 161 -4.77 -4.49 -30.71
C THR A 161 -3.59 -5.18 -30.03
N ILE A 162 -3.61 -5.27 -28.72
CA ILE A 162 -2.47 -5.72 -27.90
C ILE A 162 -2.70 -7.14 -27.37
N ASN A 163 -3.94 -7.48 -27.02
CA ASN A 163 -4.30 -8.71 -26.33
C ASN A 163 -4.73 -9.86 -27.27
N THR A 164 -4.32 -9.85 -28.53
CA THR A 164 -4.82 -10.78 -29.57
C THR A 164 -4.25 -12.20 -29.51
N ALA A 165 -3.28 -12.51 -28.68
CA ALA A 165 -2.66 -13.84 -28.65
C ALA A 165 -2.18 -14.28 -27.26
N GLY A 166 -3.10 -14.74 -26.39
CA GLY A 166 -2.74 -15.30 -25.09
C GLY A 166 -2.24 -14.20 -24.14
N SER A 167 -3.17 -13.53 -23.51
CA SER A 167 -2.93 -12.29 -22.78
C SER A 167 -1.85 -12.42 -21.71
N GLU A 168 -0.80 -11.61 -21.80
CA GLU A 168 0.10 -11.31 -20.69
C GLU A 168 -0.57 -10.46 -19.59
N PHE A 169 -1.85 -10.06 -19.80
CA PHE A 169 -2.57 -9.15 -18.91
C PHE A 169 -3.95 -9.74 -18.57
N ASP A 170 -4.21 -9.85 -17.27
CA ASP A 170 -5.47 -10.38 -16.72
C ASP A 170 -6.38 -9.30 -16.14
N ASN A 171 -5.87 -8.09 -15.94
CA ASN A 171 -6.62 -6.99 -15.40
C ASN A 171 -6.42 -5.70 -16.20
N LEU A 172 -7.50 -5.07 -16.62
CA LEU A 172 -7.49 -3.84 -17.39
C LEU A 172 -8.37 -2.79 -16.72
N THR A 173 -7.87 -1.57 -16.64
CA THR A 173 -8.67 -0.40 -16.27
C THR A 173 -8.34 0.78 -17.17
N ALA A 174 -9.22 1.73 -17.28
CA ALA A 174 -8.99 2.93 -18.07
C ALA A 174 -9.41 4.20 -17.32
N PHE A 175 -8.70 5.30 -17.62
CA PHE A 175 -8.96 6.63 -17.12
C PHE A 175 -8.82 7.62 -18.27
N GLY A 176 -9.96 8.04 -18.84
CA GLY A 176 -9.97 8.90 -20.02
C GLY A 176 -9.26 8.24 -21.20
N ASP A 177 -8.16 8.83 -21.66
CA ASP A 177 -7.35 8.36 -22.79
C ASP A 177 -6.26 7.32 -22.38
N VAL A 178 -6.23 6.89 -21.14
CA VAL A 178 -5.20 5.98 -20.63
C VAL A 178 -5.79 4.61 -20.31
N VAL A 179 -5.12 3.55 -20.74
CA VAL A 179 -5.40 2.16 -20.37
C VAL A 179 -4.22 1.62 -19.55
N ILE A 180 -4.52 1.10 -18.38
CA ILE A 180 -3.57 0.42 -17.51
C ILE A 180 -3.81 -1.08 -17.64
N ALA A 181 -2.77 -1.80 -18.02
CA ALA A 181 -2.78 -3.24 -18.18
C ALA A 181 -1.89 -3.89 -17.12
N LEU A 182 -2.46 -4.80 -16.35
CA LEU A 182 -1.78 -5.53 -15.30
C LEU A 182 -1.53 -6.96 -15.74
N GLY A 183 -0.28 -7.38 -15.73
CA GLY A 183 0.09 -8.79 -15.97
C GLY A 183 -0.39 -9.70 -14.86
N PRO A 184 -0.66 -10.99 -15.13
CA PRO A 184 -1.10 -11.94 -14.14
C PRO A 184 -0.08 -12.08 -13.02
N PRO A 185 -0.51 -12.39 -11.79
CA PRO A 185 0.40 -12.88 -10.77
C PRO A 185 0.97 -14.19 -11.30
N GLN A 186 2.23 -14.17 -11.70
CA GLN A 186 2.89 -15.40 -12.13
C GLN A 186 3.00 -16.34 -10.94
N HIS A 187 2.80 -17.65 -11.16
CA HIS A 187 2.83 -18.69 -10.11
C HIS A 187 4.02 -18.55 -9.16
N ALA A 188 3.86 -19.00 -7.91
CA ALA A 188 4.70 -18.73 -6.74
C ALA A 188 6.24 -18.73 -6.92
N GLU A 189 6.78 -19.40 -7.92
CA GLU A 189 8.21 -19.33 -8.27
C GLU A 189 8.57 -18.14 -9.16
N ASP A 190 7.61 -17.57 -9.92
CA ASP A 190 7.80 -16.44 -10.83
C ASP A 190 7.05 -15.16 -10.42
N ALA A 191 6.25 -15.18 -9.35
CA ALA A 191 5.57 -14.01 -8.79
C ALA A 191 6.53 -12.87 -8.34
N ARG A 192 7.82 -13.06 -8.58
CA ARG A 192 8.90 -12.07 -8.40
C ARG A 192 8.87 -10.95 -9.43
N LYS A 193 8.02 -11.07 -10.46
CA LYS A 193 7.91 -10.10 -11.54
C LYS A 193 6.45 -9.88 -11.86
N ARG A 194 6.00 -8.66 -11.65
CA ARG A 194 4.71 -8.21 -12.11
C ARG A 194 4.91 -7.00 -13.01
N LYS A 195 4.20 -6.99 -14.13
CA LYS A 195 4.33 -5.94 -15.11
C LYS A 195 3.09 -5.07 -15.10
N VAL A 196 3.30 -3.76 -15.07
CA VAL A 196 2.26 -2.76 -15.26
C VAL A 196 2.62 -1.97 -16.50
N ASP A 197 1.81 -2.09 -17.53
CA ASP A 197 1.95 -1.31 -18.75
C ASP A 197 0.86 -0.25 -18.80
N ILE A 198 1.27 0.97 -19.08
CA ILE A 198 0.38 2.12 -19.24
C ILE A 198 0.39 2.50 -20.72
N TYR A 199 -0.77 2.48 -21.34
CA TYR A 199 -0.97 2.86 -22.73
C TYR A 199 -1.79 4.13 -22.83
N ARG A 200 -1.44 5.00 -23.77
CA ARG A 200 -2.22 6.19 -24.10
C ARG A 200 -2.94 5.99 -25.43
N ALA A 201 -4.25 6.20 -25.42
CA ALA A 201 -5.08 6.15 -26.61
C ALA A 201 -5.10 7.53 -27.29
N THR A 202 -4.68 7.58 -28.55
CA THR A 202 -4.67 8.82 -29.34
C THR A 202 -5.16 8.51 -30.75
N ASN A 203 -6.27 9.14 -31.18
CA ASN A 203 -6.84 8.98 -32.52
C ASN A 203 -7.05 7.52 -32.97
N GLY A 204 -7.52 6.65 -32.06
CA GLY A 204 -7.75 5.24 -32.34
C GLY A 204 -6.49 4.37 -32.41
N SER A 205 -5.38 4.86 -31.92
CA SER A 205 -4.12 4.12 -31.74
C SER A 205 -3.73 4.07 -30.28
N LEU A 206 -3.05 2.99 -29.88
CA LEU A 206 -2.48 2.86 -28.53
C LEU A 206 -0.96 2.94 -28.61
N GLU A 207 -0.40 3.81 -27.81
CA GLU A 207 1.06 3.93 -27.61
C GLU A 207 1.41 3.56 -26.18
N LEU A 208 2.46 2.75 -25.99
CA LEU A 208 3.00 2.44 -24.68
C LEU A 208 3.62 3.71 -24.08
N ALA A 209 2.99 4.26 -23.05
CA ALA A 209 3.46 5.47 -22.38
C ALA A 209 4.53 5.14 -21.33
N SER A 210 4.33 4.07 -20.56
CA SER A 210 5.31 3.58 -19.60
C SER A 210 5.12 2.09 -19.33
N SER A 211 6.18 1.45 -18.88
CA SER A 211 6.18 0.05 -18.46
C SER A 211 6.98 -0.07 -17.18
N HIS A 212 6.37 -0.64 -16.14
CA HIS A 212 7.01 -0.87 -14.86
C HIS A 212 7.04 -2.36 -14.58
N GLU A 213 8.22 -2.90 -14.36
CA GLU A 213 8.42 -4.27 -13.90
C GLU A 213 8.84 -4.23 -12.43
N PHE A 214 8.00 -4.80 -11.56
CA PHE A 214 8.32 -4.93 -10.15
C PHE A 214 9.14 -6.20 -9.95
N THR A 215 10.43 -6.05 -9.62
CA THR A 215 11.32 -7.15 -9.26
C THR A 215 11.59 -7.12 -7.77
N THR A 216 11.70 -8.29 -7.16
CA THR A 216 11.83 -8.41 -5.70
C THR A 216 13.21 -8.86 -5.23
N ASN A 217 14.17 -9.01 -6.14
CA ASN A 217 15.52 -9.43 -5.75
C ASN A 217 16.60 -8.88 -6.71
N PRO A 218 17.43 -7.92 -6.30
CA PRO A 218 17.32 -7.19 -5.04
C PRO A 218 16.13 -6.22 -5.02
N PRO A 219 15.58 -5.86 -3.84
CA PRO A 219 14.54 -4.83 -3.75
C PRO A 219 15.06 -3.47 -4.20
N TYR A 220 14.19 -2.64 -4.77
CA TYR A 220 14.53 -1.28 -5.13
C TYR A 220 14.88 -0.47 -3.86
N ALA A 221 16.06 0.10 -3.83
CA ALA A 221 16.60 0.78 -2.66
C ALA A 221 16.61 2.32 -2.79
N GLY A 222 15.89 2.86 -3.76
CA GLY A 222 15.97 4.25 -4.17
C GLY A 222 17.11 4.51 -5.16
N ASP A 223 16.93 5.49 -6.03
CA ASP A 223 17.99 5.94 -6.95
C ASP A 223 19.08 6.68 -6.15
N PRO A 224 20.31 6.15 -6.09
CA PRO A 224 21.38 6.78 -5.33
C PRO A 224 21.84 8.12 -5.93
N SER A 225 21.48 8.40 -7.19
CA SER A 225 21.77 9.69 -7.84
C SER A 225 20.73 10.76 -7.50
N ALA A 226 19.56 10.38 -7.00
CA ALA A 226 18.51 11.32 -6.61
C ALA A 226 18.86 12.05 -5.32
N ASN A 227 18.44 13.31 -5.24
CA ASN A 227 18.64 14.12 -4.04
C ASN A 227 17.53 13.87 -3.02
N THR A 228 17.83 13.08 -2.00
CA THR A 228 16.89 12.72 -0.92
C THR A 228 16.23 13.94 -0.25
N GLN A 229 16.94 15.07 -0.15
CA GLN A 229 16.38 16.29 0.46
C GLN A 229 15.33 16.93 -0.45
N ILE A 230 15.52 16.87 -1.78
CA ILE A 230 14.48 17.31 -2.74
C ILE A 230 13.28 16.39 -2.63
N SER A 231 13.48 15.07 -2.59
CA SER A 231 12.41 14.10 -2.44
C SER A 231 11.56 14.35 -1.18
N ARG A 232 12.22 14.61 -0.04
CA ARG A 232 11.53 15.00 1.20
C ARG A 232 10.74 16.30 1.07
N ALA A 233 11.33 17.33 0.44
CA ALA A 233 10.69 18.63 0.29
C ALA A 233 9.43 18.53 -0.58
N VAL A 234 9.44 17.73 -1.63
CA VAL A 234 8.29 17.47 -2.49
C VAL A 234 7.17 16.79 -1.70
N VAL A 235 7.49 15.73 -0.94
CA VAL A 235 6.52 15.02 -0.11
C VAL A 235 5.98 15.94 1.00
N LYS A 236 6.83 16.76 1.61
CA LYS A 236 6.36 17.74 2.60
C LYS A 236 5.37 18.73 2.00
N ARG A 237 5.62 19.25 0.80
CA ARG A 237 4.66 20.11 0.08
C ARG A 237 3.34 19.38 -0.20
N PHE A 238 3.38 18.09 -0.51
CA PHE A 238 2.16 17.31 -0.69
C PHE A 238 1.31 17.27 0.59
N PHE A 239 1.93 17.10 1.76
CA PHE A 239 1.21 17.15 3.04
C PHE A 239 0.70 18.57 3.36
N ASP A 240 1.57 19.57 3.29
CA ASP A 240 1.24 20.93 3.74
C ASP A 240 0.27 21.64 2.79
N ASP A 241 0.63 21.66 1.48
CA ASP A 241 -0.09 22.48 0.50
C ASP A 241 -1.31 21.72 -0.04
N VAL A 242 -1.14 20.42 -0.37
CA VAL A 242 -2.20 19.64 -1.02
C VAL A 242 -3.15 19.03 0.01
N LEU A 243 -2.67 18.14 0.89
CA LEU A 243 -3.57 17.41 1.80
C LEU A 243 -4.23 18.31 2.84
N ILE A 244 -3.48 19.25 3.43
CA ILE A 244 -3.96 20.16 4.48
C ILE A 244 -4.47 21.46 3.85
N GLY A 245 -3.73 21.99 2.88
CA GLY A 245 -4.09 23.27 2.22
C GLY A 245 -5.22 23.17 1.21
N HIS A 246 -5.60 21.96 0.78
CA HIS A 246 -6.61 21.69 -0.26
C HIS A 246 -6.27 22.34 -1.60
N ASP A 247 -4.98 22.45 -1.93
CA ASP A 247 -4.49 23.16 -3.11
C ASP A 247 -4.19 22.19 -4.26
N LEU A 248 -5.09 22.10 -5.24
CA LEU A 248 -4.91 21.30 -6.45
C LEU A 248 -3.93 21.93 -7.45
N ASP A 249 -3.70 23.24 -7.40
CA ASP A 249 -2.70 23.89 -8.22
C ASP A 249 -1.30 23.47 -7.72
N ALA A 250 -1.10 23.41 -6.40
CA ALA A 250 0.12 22.86 -5.82
C ALA A 250 0.32 21.39 -6.22
N LEU A 251 -0.75 20.55 -6.26
CA LEU A 251 -0.65 19.18 -6.77
C LEU A 251 -0.09 19.16 -8.20
N ALA A 252 -0.62 20.01 -9.08
CA ALA A 252 -0.18 20.09 -10.48
C ALA A 252 1.29 20.51 -10.62
N GLU A 253 1.84 21.25 -9.65
CA GLU A 253 3.25 21.62 -9.63
C GLU A 253 4.18 20.48 -9.19
N ILE A 254 3.77 19.72 -8.17
CA ILE A 254 4.62 18.74 -7.49
C ILE A 254 4.41 17.29 -7.91
N ALA A 255 3.35 17.00 -8.67
CA ALA A 255 3.08 15.67 -9.18
C ALA A 255 3.40 15.56 -10.70
N SER A 256 3.71 14.36 -11.16
CA SER A 256 3.79 14.07 -12.59
C SER A 256 2.38 14.05 -13.19
N LEU A 257 2.27 14.33 -14.49
CA LEU A 257 0.97 14.32 -15.18
C LEU A 257 0.30 12.96 -15.14
N ASP A 258 1.08 11.90 -15.07
CA ASP A 258 0.72 10.49 -15.05
C ASP A 258 0.95 9.84 -13.69
N ILE A 259 0.86 10.62 -12.61
CA ILE A 259 0.94 10.13 -11.23
C ILE A 259 -0.01 8.95 -10.99
N LEU A 260 0.49 7.94 -10.26
CA LEU A 260 -0.28 6.76 -9.84
C LEU A 260 -0.52 6.78 -8.33
N ILE A 261 -1.71 6.40 -7.90
CA ILE A 261 -1.98 6.07 -6.48
C ILE A 261 -2.47 4.63 -6.37
N HIS A 262 -1.85 3.91 -5.44
CA HIS A 262 -2.19 2.55 -5.03
C HIS A 262 -2.77 2.61 -3.60
N PRO A 263 -4.10 2.71 -3.43
CA PRO A 263 -4.71 3.00 -2.12
C PRO A 263 -4.70 1.81 -1.14
N THR A 264 -4.34 0.62 -1.61
CA THR A 264 -4.10 -0.57 -0.78
C THR A 264 -2.64 -0.98 -0.79
N ALA A 265 -1.75 -0.06 -1.17
CA ALA A 265 -0.31 -0.28 -1.38
C ALA A 265 0.04 -1.45 -2.31
N MET A 266 -0.92 -1.94 -3.11
CA MET A 266 -0.63 -2.95 -4.13
C MET A 266 0.14 -2.34 -5.28
N PRO A 267 1.33 -2.87 -5.61
CA PRO A 267 2.15 -2.34 -6.70
C PRO A 267 1.45 -2.38 -8.06
N CYS A 268 0.42 -3.22 -8.20
CA CYS A 268 -0.25 -3.53 -9.45
C CYS A 268 -1.70 -3.04 -9.54
N GLU A 269 -2.28 -2.51 -8.47
CA GLU A 269 -3.56 -1.84 -8.50
C GLU A 269 -3.39 -0.32 -8.44
N ALA A 270 -3.44 0.35 -9.60
CA ALA A 270 -3.64 1.78 -9.64
C ALA A 270 -5.13 2.07 -9.59
N SER A 271 -5.61 2.67 -8.51
CA SER A 271 -7.02 3.07 -8.43
C SER A 271 -7.24 4.49 -8.91
N TYR A 272 -6.19 5.32 -8.94
CA TYR A 272 -6.26 6.69 -9.41
C TYR A 272 -5.04 7.00 -10.27
N PHE A 273 -5.30 7.55 -11.44
CA PHE A 273 -4.29 7.88 -12.42
C PHE A 273 -4.39 9.34 -12.86
N GLY A 274 -3.22 9.96 -13.00
CA GLY A 274 -3.08 11.34 -13.45
C GLY A 274 -3.58 12.37 -12.44
N ILE A 275 -3.22 13.60 -12.67
CA ILE A 275 -3.56 14.72 -11.74
C ILE A 275 -5.07 14.81 -11.52
N ASN A 276 -5.89 14.64 -12.56
CA ASN A 276 -7.35 14.73 -12.43
C ASN A 276 -7.93 13.59 -11.59
N GLY A 277 -7.44 12.35 -11.78
CA GLY A 277 -7.87 11.19 -10.99
C GLY A 277 -7.49 11.34 -9.53
N VAL A 278 -6.26 11.77 -9.26
CA VAL A 278 -5.76 12.04 -7.90
C VAL A 278 -6.50 13.22 -7.27
N GLY A 279 -6.72 14.31 -8.03
CA GLY A 279 -7.49 15.46 -7.56
C GLY A 279 -8.92 15.09 -7.16
N GLY A 280 -9.60 14.27 -7.97
CA GLY A 280 -10.93 13.76 -7.64
C GLY A 280 -10.97 12.93 -6.37
N TRP A 281 -9.98 12.04 -6.15
CA TRP A 281 -9.85 11.27 -4.91
C TRP A 281 -9.62 12.16 -3.68
N LEU A 282 -8.80 13.20 -3.81
CA LEU A 282 -8.58 14.19 -2.75
C LEU A 282 -9.87 14.96 -2.42
N GLU A 283 -10.58 15.45 -3.45
CA GLU A 283 -11.84 16.16 -3.27
C GLU A 283 -12.90 15.33 -2.54
N GLU A 284 -13.01 14.02 -2.85
CA GLU A 284 -13.92 13.12 -2.11
C GLU A 284 -13.53 13.01 -0.63
N SER A 285 -12.23 12.93 -0.34
CA SER A 285 -11.72 12.90 1.03
C SER A 285 -12.02 14.21 1.78
N TRP A 286 -11.84 15.37 1.13
CA TRP A 286 -12.14 16.68 1.72
C TRP A 286 -13.63 16.93 1.88
N LYS A 287 -14.48 16.41 0.99
CA LYS A 287 -15.94 16.43 1.17
C LYS A 287 -16.36 15.63 2.40
N ALA A 288 -15.75 14.46 2.61
CA ALA A 288 -16.03 13.64 3.78
C ALA A 288 -15.56 14.30 5.08
N PHE A 289 -14.36 14.89 5.08
CA PHE A 289 -13.70 15.48 6.23
C PHE A 289 -13.12 16.87 5.88
N PRO A 290 -13.95 17.93 5.81
CA PRO A 290 -13.49 19.25 5.33
C PRO A 290 -12.53 19.96 6.27
N ASP A 291 -12.43 19.54 7.51
CA ASP A 291 -11.50 20.03 8.54
C ASP A 291 -10.36 19.05 8.80
N LEU A 292 -10.03 18.22 7.81
CA LEU A 292 -8.97 17.22 7.92
C LEU A 292 -7.63 17.88 8.28
N THR A 293 -7.03 17.39 9.35
CA THR A 293 -5.66 17.73 9.74
C THR A 293 -4.82 16.47 9.69
N ILE A 294 -3.59 16.60 9.23
CA ILE A 294 -2.64 15.48 9.13
C ILE A 294 -1.34 15.89 9.80
N ALA A 295 -0.84 15.02 10.67
CA ALA A 295 0.48 15.15 11.27
C ALA A 295 1.36 14.01 10.77
N ASP A 296 2.55 14.35 10.25
CA ASP A 296 3.59 13.37 9.98
C ASP A 296 4.34 13.05 11.29
N TYR A 297 4.32 11.80 11.70
CA TYR A 297 5.06 11.39 12.90
C TYR A 297 6.55 11.26 12.62
N PHE A 298 6.89 10.61 11.51
CA PHE A 298 8.28 10.51 11.05
C PHE A 298 8.37 10.03 9.59
N THR A 299 9.52 10.30 9.00
CA THR A 299 9.82 10.00 7.60
C THR A 299 11.09 9.18 7.49
N VAL A 300 11.09 8.17 6.63
CA VAL A 300 12.28 7.42 6.19
C VAL A 300 12.49 7.71 4.72
N ALA A 301 13.68 8.15 4.31
CA ALA A 301 13.94 8.50 2.92
C ALA A 301 15.31 8.03 2.45
N GLN A 302 15.37 7.56 1.22
CA GLN A 302 16.60 7.18 0.54
C GLN A 302 16.44 7.40 -0.96
N GLY A 303 17.31 8.24 -1.55
CA GLY A 303 17.25 8.57 -2.97
C GLY A 303 15.93 9.25 -3.33
N ASP A 304 15.22 8.65 -4.26
CA ASP A 304 13.93 9.08 -4.78
C ASP A 304 12.71 8.50 -4.05
N ILE A 305 12.91 7.69 -3.02
CA ILE A 305 11.83 7.10 -2.22
C ILE A 305 11.73 7.78 -0.86
N VAL A 306 10.49 8.09 -0.47
CA VAL A 306 10.15 8.65 0.84
C VAL A 306 8.96 7.87 1.41
N ALA A 307 9.11 7.30 2.60
CA ALA A 307 8.02 6.72 3.36
C ALA A 307 7.66 7.62 4.55
N VAL A 308 6.37 7.78 4.81
CA VAL A 308 5.85 8.65 5.88
C VAL A 308 4.85 7.87 6.72
N ARG A 309 5.07 7.82 8.03
CA ARG A 309 4.02 7.45 8.97
C ARG A 309 3.29 8.72 9.40
N TRP A 310 1.96 8.71 9.29
CA TRP A 310 1.14 9.87 9.55
C TRP A 310 -0.10 9.52 10.39
N ALA A 311 -0.70 10.54 10.99
CA ALA A 311 -2.00 10.47 11.62
C ALA A 311 -2.89 11.58 11.10
N ALA A 312 -4.16 11.29 10.97
CA ALA A 312 -5.17 12.22 10.51
C ALA A 312 -6.31 12.32 11.53
N ARG A 313 -6.91 13.51 11.58
CA ARG A 313 -8.10 13.81 12.38
C ARG A 313 -9.03 14.70 11.59
N GLY A 314 -10.31 14.36 11.56
CA GLY A 314 -11.32 15.18 10.87
C GLY A 314 -12.72 14.90 11.36
N THR A 315 -13.65 15.80 11.08
CA THR A 315 -15.07 15.66 11.43
C THR A 315 -15.85 15.14 10.22
N SER A 316 -16.63 14.09 10.41
CA SER A 316 -17.50 13.52 9.38
C SER A 316 -18.62 14.50 9.00
N ARG A 317 -18.44 15.19 7.87
CA ARG A 317 -19.40 16.18 7.35
C ARG A 317 -19.99 15.80 5.99
N GLY A 318 -19.37 14.88 5.29
CA GLY A 318 -19.85 14.29 4.05
C GLY A 318 -19.88 12.77 4.10
N ASN A 319 -20.32 12.13 3.03
CA ASN A 319 -20.32 10.68 2.94
C ASN A 319 -18.89 10.15 2.94
N PHE A 320 -18.63 9.11 3.72
CA PHE A 320 -17.40 8.34 3.67
C PHE A 320 -17.73 6.92 3.25
N LEU A 321 -17.28 6.52 2.06
CA LEU A 321 -17.73 5.29 1.41
C LEU A 321 -19.27 5.23 1.37
N MET A 322 -19.87 4.20 2.00
CA MET A 322 -21.32 4.04 2.07
C MET A 322 -21.96 4.64 3.34
N LEU A 323 -21.17 5.26 4.22
CA LEU A 323 -21.63 5.82 5.48
C LEU A 323 -22.03 7.29 5.30
N PRO A 324 -23.23 7.69 5.75
CA PRO A 324 -23.62 9.10 5.76
C PRO A 324 -22.82 9.88 6.81
N PRO A 325 -22.78 11.23 6.72
CA PRO A 325 -22.12 12.06 7.70
C PRO A 325 -22.77 11.90 9.09
N THR A 326 -21.93 11.74 10.11
CA THR A 326 -22.37 11.54 11.49
C THR A 326 -22.14 12.77 12.36
N GLY A 327 -21.26 13.69 11.95
CA GLY A 327 -20.79 14.80 12.77
C GLY A 327 -19.72 14.40 13.79
N GLU A 328 -19.38 13.10 13.88
CA GLU A 328 -18.35 12.60 14.79
C GLU A 328 -16.96 12.96 14.29
N VAL A 329 -16.03 13.10 15.24
CA VAL A 329 -14.61 13.27 14.95
C VAL A 329 -13.98 11.88 14.85
N VAL A 330 -13.25 11.65 13.76
CA VAL A 330 -12.47 10.41 13.58
C VAL A 330 -10.98 10.70 13.67
N GLU A 331 -10.24 9.75 14.23
CA GLU A 331 -8.79 9.75 14.26
C GLU A 331 -8.28 8.43 13.70
N TYR A 332 -7.33 8.51 12.77
CA TYR A 332 -6.77 7.33 12.14
C TYR A 332 -5.33 7.53 11.70
N THR A 333 -4.64 6.44 11.47
CA THR A 333 -3.24 6.45 11.06
C THR A 333 -3.08 5.76 9.73
N GLY A 334 -1.99 6.08 9.05
CA GLY A 334 -1.57 5.42 7.84
C GLY A 334 -0.06 5.45 7.68
N VAL A 335 0.39 4.69 6.69
CA VAL A 335 1.75 4.73 6.19
C VAL A 335 1.68 4.84 4.68
N SER A 336 2.40 5.81 4.14
CA SER A 336 2.47 6.01 2.69
C SER A 336 3.92 6.00 2.22
N MET A 337 4.14 5.51 1.01
CA MET A 337 5.43 5.56 0.34
C MET A 337 5.28 6.31 -0.97
N TYR A 338 6.25 7.15 -1.27
CA TYR A 338 6.26 8.04 -2.43
C TYR A 338 7.50 7.78 -3.26
N ARG A 339 7.34 7.67 -4.58
CA ARG A 339 8.45 7.68 -5.53
C ARG A 339 8.48 9.03 -6.26
N ILE A 340 9.65 9.62 -6.26
CA ILE A 340 9.91 10.94 -6.85
C ILE A 340 10.72 10.77 -8.14
N GLU A 341 10.21 11.30 -9.22
CA GLU A 341 10.89 11.27 -10.52
C GLU A 341 10.95 12.67 -11.10
N GLY A 342 12.15 13.11 -11.51
CA GLY A 342 12.34 14.48 -12.03
C GLY A 342 11.92 15.58 -11.06
N GLY A 343 11.95 15.34 -9.72
CA GLY A 343 11.53 16.30 -8.70
C GLY A 343 10.00 16.39 -8.53
N ARG A 344 9.25 15.41 -9.02
CA ARG A 344 7.79 15.31 -8.93
C ARG A 344 7.37 13.97 -8.36
N ILE A 345 6.22 13.90 -7.69
CA ILE A 345 5.64 12.64 -7.24
C ILE A 345 5.14 11.89 -8.47
N ALA A 346 5.74 10.74 -8.75
CA ALA A 346 5.32 9.86 -9.83
C ALA A 346 4.39 8.75 -9.33
N GLU A 347 4.53 8.32 -8.07
CA GLU A 347 3.80 7.18 -7.55
C GLU A 347 3.60 7.27 -6.03
N ILE A 348 2.44 6.84 -5.56
CA ILE A 348 2.08 6.81 -4.14
C ILE A 348 1.51 5.43 -3.81
N TRP A 349 2.09 4.74 -2.86
CA TRP A 349 1.51 3.58 -2.19
C TRP A 349 0.99 4.04 -0.84
N GLU A 350 -0.32 3.94 -0.64
CA GLU A 350 -0.96 4.40 0.59
C GLU A 350 -1.66 3.26 1.30
N THR A 351 -1.51 3.22 2.61
CA THR A 351 -2.30 2.38 3.49
C THR A 351 -2.88 3.22 4.61
N ARG A 352 -4.14 2.98 4.95
CA ARG A 352 -4.81 3.64 6.08
C ARG A 352 -5.74 2.66 6.77
N ASN A 353 -6.02 2.93 8.03
CA ASN A 353 -6.97 2.12 8.79
C ASN A 353 -8.43 2.50 8.44
N THR A 354 -8.89 2.12 7.27
CA THR A 354 -10.26 2.41 6.79
C THR A 354 -11.32 1.77 7.68
N LEU A 355 -11.09 0.54 8.14
CA LEU A 355 -12.01 -0.12 9.09
C LEU A 355 -12.11 0.64 10.42
N GLY A 356 -10.99 1.18 10.90
CA GLY A 356 -10.98 2.02 12.10
C GLY A 356 -11.77 3.32 11.94
N ILE A 357 -11.73 3.95 10.76
CA ILE A 357 -12.60 5.09 10.45
C ILE A 357 -14.08 4.67 10.48
N MET A 358 -14.40 3.58 9.78
CA MET A 358 -15.78 3.09 9.70
C MET A 358 -16.34 2.71 11.07
N SER A 359 -15.55 2.09 11.93
CA SER A 359 -15.96 1.70 13.29
C SER A 359 -16.25 2.90 14.20
N GLN A 360 -15.51 4.01 14.00
CA GLN A 360 -15.75 5.26 14.72
C GLN A 360 -17.03 5.95 14.22
N LEU A 361 -17.34 5.85 12.93
CA LEU A 361 -18.55 6.42 12.33
C LEU A 361 -19.78 5.56 12.58
N ASN A 362 -19.63 4.24 12.66
CA ASN A 362 -20.70 3.30 12.96
C ASN A 362 -20.17 2.17 13.85
N PRO A 363 -20.39 2.23 15.18
CA PRO A 363 -19.90 1.22 16.12
C PRO A 363 -20.37 -0.22 15.86
N GLU A 364 -21.48 -0.41 15.12
CA GLU A 364 -21.97 -1.74 14.76
C GLU A 364 -21.00 -2.48 13.81
N ILE A 365 -20.21 -1.73 13.02
CA ILE A 365 -19.20 -2.30 12.11
C ILE A 365 -18.01 -2.89 12.89
N GLY A 366 -17.65 -2.30 14.05
CA GLY A 366 -16.52 -2.73 14.88
C GLY A 366 -16.86 -3.78 15.95
N GLY A 367 -18.15 -4.08 16.17
CA GLY A 367 -18.62 -4.87 17.32
C GLY A 367 -18.26 -6.37 17.32
N GLY A 368 -17.54 -6.87 16.33
CA GLY A 368 -17.10 -8.27 16.25
C GLY A 368 -15.65 -8.55 16.65
N HIS A 369 -14.83 -7.53 16.89
CA HIS A 369 -13.38 -7.70 16.97
C HIS A 369 -12.73 -7.31 18.33
N HIS A 370 -13.53 -7.01 19.36
CA HIS A 370 -13.02 -6.76 20.72
C HIS A 370 -13.24 -7.96 21.63
N ALA A 371 -12.77 -9.13 21.26
CA ALA A 371 -12.72 -10.27 22.18
C ALA A 371 -11.44 -11.08 21.95
N HIS A 372 -10.46 -10.81 22.84
CA HIS A 372 -9.28 -11.59 23.24
C HIS A 372 -8.08 -11.60 22.30
#